data_d77b9d37982d450e31a83c34af030007
#
_entry.id   d77b9d37982d450e31a83c34af030007
#
_cell.length_a   1.000
_cell.length_b   1.000
_cell.length_c   1.000
_cell.angle_alpha   90.00
_cell.angle_beta   90.00
_cell.angle_gamma   90.00
#
_symmetry.space_group_name_H-M   'P 1'
#
loop_
_entity.id
_entity.type
_entity.pdbx_description
1 polymer ?
#
loop_
_entity_poly.entity_id
_entity_poly.type
_entity_poly.pdbx_seq_one_letter_code
_entity_poly.pdbx_strand_id
1 'polypeptide(L)'
;FINDFIEKYKKDIIAIQPSFFEVVTVLALNYFLKEQVDIVILETGLGGRLDSVTATKPKVLVYTSIDYDHMHILGNTIEEIALEKAGAITNSTKMIISCKQKEKVAHILKQVARNHKKKIIFNASDSSNKYEIDIPGVHQQFNAQLAHCAIKSIQECFQLTLSNIIEAINSTFWPGRIQMLQNQPDIIFDVSHNAQSINAFAHYFK
;
A
#
# COMPACT_ATOMS: atom_id res chain seq x y z
N PHE A 1 -19.82 1.14 18.76
CA PHE A 1 -18.38 1.42 18.70
C PHE A 1 -18.06 2.79 18.10
N ILE A 2 -18.50 3.08 16.86
CA ILE A 2 -18.21 4.37 16.20
C ILE A 2 -18.78 5.53 17.02
N ASN A 3 -20.04 5.46 17.43
CA ASN A 3 -20.68 6.50 18.24
C ASN A 3 -19.95 6.69 19.58
N ASP A 4 -19.59 5.61 20.27
CA ASP A 4 -18.87 5.66 21.54
C ASP A 4 -17.49 6.31 21.39
N PHE A 5 -16.79 5.99 20.26
CA PHE A 5 -15.52 6.62 19.93
C PHE A 5 -15.68 8.12 19.71
N ILE A 6 -16.67 8.54 18.91
CA ILE A 6 -16.92 9.96 18.64
C ILE A 6 -17.25 10.69 19.92
N GLU A 7 -18.17 10.19 20.75
CA GLU A 7 -18.52 10.83 22.02
C GLU A 7 -17.33 10.92 22.97
N LYS A 8 -16.52 9.86 23.05
CA LYS A 8 -15.32 9.84 23.89
C LYS A 8 -14.28 10.92 23.49
N TYR A 9 -14.02 11.07 22.19
CA TYR A 9 -12.98 11.95 21.66
C TYR A 9 -13.50 13.27 21.11
N LYS A 10 -14.78 13.56 21.26
CA LYS A 10 -15.44 14.77 20.74
C LYS A 10 -14.72 16.07 21.09
N LYS A 11 -14.29 16.22 22.34
CA LYS A 11 -13.56 17.41 22.79
C LYS A 11 -12.22 17.56 22.08
N ASP A 12 -11.48 16.47 21.91
CA ASP A 12 -10.19 16.46 21.24
C ASP A 12 -10.35 16.72 19.73
N ILE A 13 -11.35 16.12 19.10
CA ILE A 13 -11.68 16.35 17.68
C ILE A 13 -12.00 17.84 17.44
N ILE A 14 -12.81 18.46 18.30
CA ILE A 14 -13.17 19.87 18.17
C ILE A 14 -11.94 20.77 18.42
N ALA A 15 -11.09 20.44 19.38
CA ALA A 15 -9.91 21.24 19.73
C ALA A 15 -8.78 21.14 18.68
N ILE A 16 -8.53 19.95 18.16
CA ILE A 16 -7.43 19.66 17.22
C ILE A 16 -7.83 19.94 15.77
N GLN A 17 -9.12 19.78 15.45
CA GLN A 17 -9.66 19.87 14.08
C GLN A 17 -8.92 18.94 13.08
N PRO A 18 -8.75 17.63 13.40
CA PRO A 18 -8.07 16.70 12.52
C PRO A 18 -8.83 16.53 11.20
N SER A 19 -8.13 16.13 10.16
CA SER A 19 -8.73 15.72 8.91
C SER A 19 -9.59 14.45 9.10
N PHE A 20 -10.50 14.20 8.18
CA PHE A 20 -11.31 12.97 8.18
C PHE A 20 -10.43 11.70 8.21
N PHE A 21 -9.36 11.68 7.41
CA PHE A 21 -8.44 10.53 7.34
C PHE A 21 -7.70 10.28 8.66
N GLU A 22 -7.28 11.33 9.36
CA GLU A 22 -6.67 11.23 10.70
C GLU A 22 -7.64 10.66 11.73
N VAL A 23 -8.91 11.13 11.75
CA VAL A 23 -9.95 10.59 12.63
C VAL A 23 -10.18 9.10 12.34
N VAL A 24 -10.33 8.73 11.07
CA VAL A 24 -10.56 7.33 10.66
C VAL A 24 -9.36 6.46 10.99
N THR A 25 -8.14 6.95 10.84
CA THR A 25 -6.93 6.22 11.24
C THR A 25 -6.95 5.90 12.74
N VAL A 26 -7.24 6.89 13.60
CA VAL A 26 -7.30 6.66 15.05
C VAL A 26 -8.46 5.76 15.43
N LEU A 27 -9.63 5.92 14.77
CA LEU A 27 -10.79 5.03 14.95
C LEU A 27 -10.44 3.58 14.63
N ALA A 28 -9.78 3.34 13.48
CA ALA A 28 -9.36 2.01 13.04
C ALA A 28 -8.37 1.39 14.03
N LEU A 29 -7.36 2.16 14.50
CA LEU A 29 -6.40 1.68 15.49
C LEU A 29 -7.06 1.31 16.82
N ASN A 30 -8.05 2.10 17.28
CA ASN A 30 -8.83 1.74 18.48
C ASN A 30 -9.66 0.48 18.28
N TYR A 31 -10.20 0.27 17.07
CA TYR A 31 -10.93 -0.95 16.73
C TYR A 31 -10.00 -2.16 16.71
N PHE A 32 -8.86 -2.09 16.03
CA PHE A 32 -7.88 -3.16 15.99
C PHE A 32 -7.36 -3.54 17.38
N LEU A 33 -7.13 -2.55 18.24
CA LEU A 33 -6.76 -2.79 19.64
C LEU A 33 -7.86 -3.54 20.41
N LYS A 34 -9.12 -3.15 20.20
CA LYS A 34 -10.28 -3.83 20.83
C LYS A 34 -10.42 -5.28 20.37
N GLU A 35 -10.24 -5.52 19.07
CA GLU A 35 -10.34 -6.86 18.46
C GLU A 35 -9.07 -7.70 18.66
N GLN A 36 -8.01 -7.13 19.26
CA GLN A 36 -6.73 -7.82 19.54
C GLN A 36 -6.14 -8.50 18.30
N VAL A 37 -6.16 -7.82 17.16
CA VAL A 37 -5.67 -8.35 15.89
C VAL A 37 -4.14 -8.60 15.93
N ASP A 38 -3.68 -9.68 15.32
CA ASP A 38 -2.27 -10.06 15.28
C ASP A 38 -1.44 -9.17 14.35
N ILE A 39 -2.04 -8.68 13.27
CA ILE A 39 -1.40 -7.82 12.26
C ILE A 39 -2.35 -6.72 11.80
N VAL A 40 -1.79 -5.55 11.55
CA VAL A 40 -2.50 -4.40 10.97
C VAL A 40 -1.84 -4.03 9.66
N ILE A 41 -2.63 -3.96 8.59
CA ILE A 41 -2.21 -3.48 7.28
C ILE A 41 -2.83 -2.10 7.09
N LEU A 42 -1.97 -1.09 6.95
CA LEU A 42 -2.37 0.31 6.79
C LEU A 42 -1.98 0.80 5.40
N GLU A 43 -2.93 1.33 4.67
CA GLU A 43 -2.67 2.02 3.42
C GLU A 43 -2.44 3.51 3.70
N THR A 44 -1.37 4.07 3.13
CA THR A 44 -1.08 5.50 3.20
C THR A 44 -2.14 6.28 2.41
N GLY A 45 -2.74 7.29 3.02
CA GLY A 45 -3.72 8.14 2.35
C GLY A 45 -3.07 9.09 1.34
N LEU A 46 -2.00 9.79 1.75
CA LEU A 46 -1.31 10.75 0.90
C LEU A 46 0.17 10.91 1.29
N GLY A 47 1.05 10.80 0.28
CA GLY A 47 2.49 10.99 0.49
C GLY A 47 3.12 9.89 1.34
N GLY A 48 3.50 10.20 2.55
CA GLY A 48 4.10 9.28 3.52
C GLY A 48 4.68 10.01 4.72
N ARG A 49 5.47 11.05 4.51
CA ARG A 49 6.17 11.79 5.58
C ARG A 49 5.25 12.35 6.66
N LEU A 50 4.12 12.92 6.25
CA LEU A 50 3.14 13.57 7.13
C LEU A 50 1.83 12.77 7.23
N ASP A 51 1.79 11.58 6.66
CA ASP A 51 0.59 10.75 6.72
C ASP A 51 0.36 10.18 8.13
N SER A 52 -0.90 10.13 8.55
CA SER A 52 -1.28 9.65 9.87
C SER A 52 -0.87 8.20 10.14
N VAL A 53 -0.82 7.35 9.10
CA VAL A 53 -0.37 5.95 9.27
C VAL A 53 1.12 5.87 9.60
N THR A 54 1.94 6.83 9.17
CA THR A 54 3.37 6.88 9.50
C THR A 54 3.60 7.13 11.00
N ALA A 55 2.70 7.86 11.67
CA ALA A 55 2.75 8.07 13.11
C ALA A 55 2.65 6.76 13.93
N THR A 56 2.08 5.70 13.36
CA THR A 56 2.03 4.36 13.99
C THR A 56 3.39 3.66 14.05
N LYS A 57 4.39 4.20 13.36
CA LYS A 57 5.75 3.65 13.25
C LYS A 57 5.76 2.21 12.72
N PRO A 58 5.27 1.98 11.50
CA PRO A 58 5.15 0.65 10.91
C PRO A 58 6.51 -0.08 10.87
N LYS A 59 6.49 -1.37 11.12
CA LYS A 59 7.71 -2.21 11.12
C LYS A 59 8.11 -2.63 9.71
N VAL A 60 7.14 -2.84 8.84
CA VAL A 60 7.33 -3.22 7.45
C VAL A 60 6.72 -2.13 6.57
N LEU A 61 7.49 -1.63 5.62
CA LEU A 61 7.04 -0.70 4.59
C LEU A 61 7.07 -1.37 3.24
N VAL A 62 5.98 -1.23 2.50
CA VAL A 62 5.84 -1.78 1.15
C VAL A 62 5.57 -0.63 0.18
N TYR A 63 6.46 -0.43 -0.77
CA TYR A 63 6.30 0.56 -1.83
C TYR A 63 5.83 -0.11 -3.12
N THR A 64 4.61 0.18 -3.52
CA THR A 64 4.11 -0.09 -4.87
C THR A 64 4.77 0.86 -5.88
N SER A 65 4.37 0.84 -7.15
CA SER A 65 4.93 1.75 -8.15
C SER A 65 4.67 3.21 -7.78
N ILE A 66 5.72 4.03 -7.81
CA ILE A 66 5.63 5.47 -7.60
C ILE A 66 5.68 6.16 -8.95
N ASP A 67 4.65 6.94 -9.24
CA ASP A 67 4.55 7.76 -10.44
C ASP A 67 3.92 9.12 -10.11
N TYR A 68 3.69 9.94 -11.12
CA TYR A 68 3.06 11.25 -10.98
C TYR A 68 1.62 11.11 -10.52
N ASP A 69 1.34 11.57 -9.31
CA ASP A 69 0.02 11.67 -8.73
C ASP A 69 0.01 12.75 -7.65
N HIS A 70 -1.15 13.36 -7.41
CA HIS A 70 -1.32 14.41 -6.40
C HIS A 70 -0.25 15.53 -6.46
N MET A 71 0.19 15.92 -7.66
CA MET A 71 1.30 16.84 -7.87
C MET A 71 1.10 18.19 -7.18
N HIS A 72 -0.13 18.66 -7.04
CA HIS A 72 -0.48 19.91 -6.36
C HIS A 72 -0.19 19.89 -4.86
N ILE A 73 0.09 18.72 -4.26
CA ILE A 73 0.42 18.56 -2.84
C ILE A 73 1.83 17.97 -2.67
N LEU A 74 2.16 16.93 -3.44
CA LEU A 74 3.38 16.15 -3.22
C LEU A 74 4.60 16.71 -3.98
N GLY A 75 4.39 17.63 -4.92
CA GLY A 75 5.44 18.25 -5.72
C GLY A 75 5.29 18.01 -7.22
N ASN A 76 6.01 18.81 -7.99
CA ASN A 76 5.91 18.85 -9.45
C ASN A 76 6.86 17.89 -10.16
N THR A 77 7.77 17.28 -9.43
CA THR A 77 8.76 16.33 -9.95
C THR A 77 8.59 14.96 -9.32
N ILE A 78 9.02 13.94 -10.05
CA ILE A 78 8.97 12.56 -9.52
C ILE A 78 9.88 12.39 -8.31
N GLU A 79 10.94 13.17 -8.25
CA GLU A 79 11.88 13.21 -7.14
C GLU A 79 11.23 13.74 -5.85
N GLU A 80 10.47 14.84 -5.95
CA GLU A 80 9.72 15.40 -4.82
C GLU A 80 8.68 14.41 -4.30
N ILE A 81 7.89 13.82 -5.20
CA ILE A 81 6.90 12.81 -4.85
C ILE A 81 7.55 11.60 -4.18
N ALA A 82 8.68 11.12 -4.72
CA ALA A 82 9.41 10.01 -4.15
C ALA A 82 9.97 10.34 -2.75
N LEU A 83 10.42 11.58 -2.54
CA LEU A 83 10.93 12.03 -1.24
C LEU A 83 9.83 12.10 -0.18
N GLU A 84 8.65 12.63 -0.53
CA GLU A 84 7.48 12.65 0.37
C GLU A 84 7.04 11.24 0.74
N LYS A 85 7.00 10.32 -0.23
CA LYS A 85 6.67 8.91 0.04
C LYS A 85 7.75 8.20 0.86
N ALA A 86 9.03 8.46 0.56
CA ALA A 86 10.15 7.92 1.33
C ALA A 86 10.18 8.38 2.79
N GLY A 87 9.54 9.51 3.10
CA GLY A 87 9.40 10.02 4.45
C GLY A 87 8.62 9.13 5.42
N ALA A 88 7.95 8.08 4.92
CA ALA A 88 7.39 7.02 5.76
C ALA A 88 8.46 6.12 6.41
N ILE A 89 9.70 6.13 5.90
CA ILE A 89 10.82 5.40 6.50
C ILE A 89 11.25 6.08 7.79
N THR A 90 11.17 5.36 8.90
CA THR A 90 11.53 5.85 10.23
C THR A 90 12.59 4.95 10.88
N ASN A 91 13.12 5.38 12.01
CA ASN A 91 14.06 4.57 12.78
C ASN A 91 13.45 3.25 13.27
N SER A 92 12.13 3.21 13.47
CA SER A 92 11.39 2.00 13.89
C SER A 92 11.16 1.00 12.77
N THR A 93 11.28 1.41 11.51
CA THR A 93 11.13 0.54 10.34
C THR A 93 12.18 -0.58 10.39
N LYS A 94 11.76 -1.83 10.27
CA LYS A 94 12.66 -3.00 10.26
C LYS A 94 12.91 -3.51 8.85
N MET A 95 11.90 -3.48 8.00
CA MET A 95 11.94 -4.00 6.64
C MET A 95 11.35 -3.00 5.65
N ILE A 96 12.01 -2.82 4.52
CA ILE A 96 11.53 -2.00 3.42
C ILE A 96 11.55 -2.84 2.15
N ILE A 97 10.40 -2.99 1.52
CA ILE A 97 10.23 -3.76 0.30
C ILE A 97 9.62 -2.83 -0.75
N SER A 98 10.11 -2.89 -1.96
CA SER A 98 9.61 -2.10 -3.08
C SER A 98 9.50 -2.94 -4.33
N CYS A 99 8.47 -2.72 -5.12
CA CYS A 99 8.49 -3.18 -6.51
C CYS A 99 9.63 -2.50 -7.29
N LYS A 100 9.86 -2.93 -8.53
CA LYS A 100 10.78 -2.25 -9.43
C LYS A 100 10.31 -0.80 -9.64
N GLN A 101 11.20 0.17 -9.45
CA GLN A 101 10.93 1.60 -9.58
C GLN A 101 11.71 2.19 -10.76
N LYS A 102 11.27 3.37 -11.23
CA LYS A 102 12.08 4.23 -12.10
C LYS A 102 13.39 4.56 -11.38
N GLU A 103 14.49 4.72 -12.11
CA GLU A 103 15.84 4.88 -11.55
C GLU A 103 15.94 6.02 -10.52
N LYS A 104 15.38 7.19 -10.84
CA LYS A 104 15.37 8.35 -9.93
C LYS A 104 14.64 8.05 -8.62
N VAL A 105 13.49 7.38 -8.69
CA VAL A 105 12.70 6.97 -7.53
C VAL A 105 13.48 5.97 -6.68
N ALA A 106 14.05 4.94 -7.32
CA ALA A 106 14.86 3.94 -6.64
C ALA A 106 16.09 4.55 -5.95
N HIS A 107 16.71 5.55 -6.57
CA HIS A 107 17.83 6.29 -5.97
C HIS A 107 17.40 6.99 -4.66
N ILE A 108 16.30 7.72 -4.69
CA ILE A 108 15.78 8.45 -3.52
C ILE A 108 15.40 7.50 -2.39
N LEU A 109 14.65 6.44 -2.69
CA LEU A 109 14.28 5.44 -1.69
C LEU A 109 15.52 4.82 -1.03
N LYS A 110 16.55 4.48 -1.83
CA LYS A 110 17.83 3.97 -1.31
C LYS A 110 18.55 4.99 -0.42
N GLN A 111 18.59 6.25 -0.85
CA GLN A 111 19.23 7.32 -0.10
C GLN A 111 18.56 7.54 1.25
N VAL A 112 17.23 7.67 1.29
CA VAL A 112 16.48 7.86 2.55
C VAL A 112 16.63 6.62 3.45
N ALA A 113 16.54 5.40 2.91
CA ALA A 113 16.75 4.18 3.67
C ALA A 113 18.14 4.14 4.31
N ARG A 114 19.20 4.52 3.56
CA ARG A 114 20.59 4.60 4.08
C ARG A 114 20.72 5.61 5.22
N ASN A 115 20.06 6.78 5.12
CA ASN A 115 20.09 7.79 6.18
C ASN A 115 19.50 7.26 7.49
N HIS A 116 18.54 6.35 7.42
CA HIS A 116 17.99 5.62 8.56
C HIS A 116 18.72 4.32 8.89
N LYS A 117 19.88 4.04 8.23
CA LYS A 117 20.67 2.79 8.39
C LYS A 117 19.84 1.53 8.07
N LYS A 118 18.94 1.63 7.08
CA LYS A 118 18.04 0.55 6.64
C LYS A 118 18.44 0.06 5.26
N LYS A 119 18.15 -1.22 5.01
CA LYS A 119 18.21 -1.81 3.66
C LYS A 119 16.85 -1.81 3.04
N ILE A 120 16.78 -1.57 1.73
CA ILE A 120 15.57 -1.72 0.93
C ILE A 120 15.76 -2.89 -0.02
N ILE A 121 14.76 -3.75 -0.09
CA ILE A 121 14.72 -4.89 -0.99
C ILE A 121 13.85 -4.47 -2.17
N PHE A 122 14.44 -4.38 -3.36
CA PHE A 122 13.67 -4.25 -4.57
C PHE A 122 13.30 -5.64 -5.07
N ASN A 123 12.01 -5.89 -5.19
CA ASN A 123 11.52 -7.12 -5.79
C ASN A 123 11.92 -7.09 -7.27
N ALA A 124 13.02 -7.75 -7.59
CA ALA A 124 13.29 -8.11 -8.96
C ALA A 124 12.17 -9.05 -9.38
N SER A 125 11.47 -8.72 -10.46
CA SER A 125 10.45 -9.58 -11.04
C SER A 125 11.06 -10.95 -11.32
N ASP A 126 11.01 -11.83 -10.33
CA ASP A 126 11.32 -13.23 -10.53
C ASP A 126 10.17 -13.79 -11.37
N SER A 127 10.40 -13.85 -12.67
CA SER A 127 9.45 -14.33 -13.66
C SER A 127 9.08 -15.82 -13.49
N SER A 128 9.72 -16.49 -12.52
CA SER A 128 9.50 -17.92 -12.23
C SER A 128 8.18 -18.21 -11.51
N ASN A 129 7.65 -17.25 -10.73
CA ASN A 129 6.39 -17.45 -10.00
C ASN A 129 5.26 -16.67 -10.66
N LYS A 130 4.45 -17.35 -11.48
CA LYS A 130 3.13 -16.86 -11.89
C LYS A 130 2.11 -17.28 -10.83
N TYR A 131 1.34 -16.31 -10.36
CA TYR A 131 0.20 -16.58 -9.48
C TYR A 131 -1.05 -16.72 -10.33
N GLU A 132 -1.92 -17.63 -9.93
CA GLU A 132 -3.24 -17.84 -10.55
C GLU A 132 -4.26 -16.91 -9.86
N ILE A 133 -4.04 -15.61 -9.98
CA ILE A 133 -4.89 -14.59 -9.34
C ILE A 133 -6.12 -14.30 -10.21
N ASP A 134 -7.28 -14.22 -9.58
CA ASP A 134 -8.54 -13.88 -10.24
C ASP A 134 -8.67 -12.39 -10.61
N ILE A 135 -7.78 -11.54 -10.07
CA ILE A 135 -7.78 -10.11 -10.39
C ILE A 135 -7.05 -9.88 -11.72
N PRO A 136 -7.73 -9.40 -12.77
CA PRO A 136 -7.14 -9.26 -14.09
C PRO A 136 -6.05 -8.18 -14.16
N GLY A 137 -5.16 -8.31 -15.16
CA GLY A 137 -4.14 -7.33 -15.51
C GLY A 137 -2.71 -7.73 -15.09
N VAL A 138 -1.76 -7.49 -16.00
CA VAL A 138 -0.33 -7.85 -15.80
C VAL A 138 0.25 -7.19 -14.54
N HIS A 139 -0.16 -5.96 -14.22
CA HIS A 139 0.28 -5.25 -13.03
C HIS A 139 -0.12 -5.95 -11.72
N GLN A 140 -1.18 -6.76 -11.72
CA GLN A 140 -1.60 -7.51 -10.55
C GLN A 140 -0.63 -8.66 -10.23
N GLN A 141 0.04 -9.23 -11.25
CA GLN A 141 1.12 -10.19 -11.01
C GLN A 141 2.30 -9.55 -10.24
N PHE A 142 2.64 -8.30 -10.58
CA PHE A 142 3.67 -7.56 -9.83
C PHE A 142 3.21 -7.22 -8.40
N ASN A 143 1.94 -6.88 -8.21
CA ASN A 143 1.38 -6.65 -6.88
C ASN A 143 1.38 -7.93 -6.04
N ALA A 144 1.02 -9.07 -6.63
CA ALA A 144 1.07 -10.38 -5.99
C ALA A 144 2.49 -10.76 -5.56
N GLN A 145 3.49 -10.56 -6.44
CA GLN A 145 4.89 -10.79 -6.10
C GLN A 145 5.35 -9.88 -4.95
N LEU A 146 4.95 -8.62 -4.95
CA LEU A 146 5.27 -7.68 -3.89
C LEU A 146 4.64 -8.08 -2.56
N ALA A 147 3.36 -8.50 -2.59
CA ALA A 147 2.66 -9.04 -1.43
C ALA A 147 3.34 -10.30 -0.89
N HIS A 148 3.72 -11.23 -1.77
CA HIS A 148 4.48 -12.43 -1.39
C HIS A 148 5.77 -12.06 -0.64
N CYS A 149 6.57 -11.13 -1.20
CA CYS A 149 7.81 -10.68 -0.54
C CYS A 149 7.54 -10.05 0.82
N ALA A 150 6.47 -9.26 0.95
CA ALA A 150 6.09 -8.65 2.22
C ALA A 150 5.71 -9.71 3.26
N ILE A 151 4.84 -10.65 2.90
CA ILE A 151 4.41 -11.73 3.81
C ILE A 151 5.58 -12.64 4.17
N LYS A 152 6.42 -13.00 3.20
CA LYS A 152 7.63 -13.81 3.43
C LYS A 152 8.57 -13.16 4.46
N SER A 153 8.64 -11.83 4.51
CA SER A 153 9.48 -11.12 5.48
C SER A 153 9.03 -11.24 6.93
N ILE A 154 7.79 -11.67 7.17
CA ILE A 154 7.16 -11.85 8.50
C ILE A 154 6.66 -13.28 8.72
N GLN A 155 6.86 -14.19 7.77
CA GLN A 155 6.26 -15.53 7.81
C GLN A 155 6.63 -16.33 9.07
N GLU A 156 7.85 -16.17 9.59
CA GLU A 156 8.30 -16.85 10.81
C GLU A 156 7.52 -16.41 12.05
N CYS A 157 7.12 -15.12 12.09
CA CYS A 157 6.33 -14.59 13.21
C CYS A 157 4.93 -15.21 13.28
N PHE A 158 4.38 -15.69 12.15
CA PHE A 158 3.02 -16.21 12.02
C PHE A 158 2.98 -17.69 11.62
N GLN A 159 4.14 -18.37 11.58
CA GLN A 159 4.26 -19.78 11.20
C GLN A 159 3.61 -20.12 9.84
N LEU A 160 3.69 -19.20 8.88
CA LEU A 160 3.10 -19.36 7.56
C LEU A 160 3.96 -20.26 6.68
N THR A 161 3.31 -21.17 5.95
CA THR A 161 3.97 -21.98 4.90
C THR A 161 3.91 -21.27 3.55
N LEU A 162 4.78 -21.66 2.62
CA LEU A 162 4.73 -21.15 1.25
C LEU A 162 3.38 -21.44 0.58
N SER A 163 2.80 -22.62 0.86
CA SER A 163 1.47 -23.01 0.33
C SER A 163 0.39 -22.05 0.81
N ASN A 164 0.36 -21.71 2.11
CA ASN A 164 -0.61 -20.75 2.65
C ASN A 164 -0.50 -19.38 1.96
N ILE A 165 0.72 -18.93 1.69
CA ILE A 165 0.94 -17.62 1.04
C ILE A 165 0.42 -17.66 -0.41
N ILE A 166 0.73 -18.70 -1.17
CA ILE A 166 0.32 -18.84 -2.55
C ILE A 166 -1.21 -18.97 -2.66
N GLU A 167 -1.82 -19.81 -1.84
CA GLU A 167 -3.27 -19.99 -1.78
C GLU A 167 -4.01 -18.68 -1.47
N ALA A 168 -3.54 -17.93 -0.47
CA ALA A 168 -4.12 -16.63 -0.10
C ALA A 168 -4.01 -15.61 -1.23
N ILE A 169 -2.87 -15.57 -1.95
CA ILE A 169 -2.68 -14.66 -3.08
C ILE A 169 -3.62 -15.05 -4.23
N ASN A 170 -3.71 -16.34 -4.56
CA ASN A 170 -4.53 -16.83 -5.68
C ASN A 170 -6.03 -16.61 -5.42
N SER A 171 -6.48 -16.76 -4.17
CA SER A 171 -7.87 -16.54 -3.78
C SER A 171 -8.24 -15.06 -3.52
N THR A 172 -7.31 -14.13 -3.73
CA THR A 172 -7.56 -12.71 -3.50
C THR A 172 -8.57 -12.15 -4.49
N PHE A 173 -9.67 -11.60 -3.99
CA PHE A 173 -10.65 -10.84 -4.75
C PHE A 173 -10.66 -9.38 -4.29
N TRP A 174 -10.72 -8.45 -5.24
CA TRP A 174 -10.84 -7.02 -4.93
C TRP A 174 -11.77 -6.32 -5.90
N PRO A 175 -12.88 -5.73 -5.42
CA PRO A 175 -13.84 -5.03 -6.28
C PRO A 175 -13.21 -3.84 -7.03
N GLY A 176 -13.71 -3.57 -8.25
CA GLY A 176 -13.29 -2.41 -9.03
C GLY A 176 -11.87 -2.52 -9.62
N ARG A 177 -11.40 -3.74 -9.85
CA ARG A 177 -10.16 -4.00 -10.59
C ARG A 177 -10.48 -4.82 -11.83
N ILE A 178 -10.79 -4.15 -12.94
CA ILE A 178 -11.24 -4.78 -14.20
C ILE A 178 -12.36 -5.79 -13.91
N GLN A 179 -13.27 -5.41 -13.02
CA GLN A 179 -14.33 -6.30 -12.55
C GLN A 179 -15.42 -6.43 -13.59
N MET A 180 -15.66 -7.65 -14.08
CA MET A 180 -16.79 -7.94 -14.93
C MET A 180 -18.08 -7.93 -14.10
N LEU A 181 -19.00 -7.02 -14.40
CA LEU A 181 -20.31 -6.92 -13.75
C LEU A 181 -21.40 -7.66 -14.54
N GLN A 182 -21.26 -7.70 -15.87
CA GLN A 182 -22.23 -8.31 -16.78
C GLN A 182 -21.55 -8.72 -18.08
N ASN A 183 -22.02 -9.80 -18.71
CA ASN A 183 -21.45 -10.38 -19.91
C ASN A 183 -22.27 -10.15 -21.18
N GLN A 184 -23.38 -9.51 -21.22
CA GLN A 184 -24.18 -9.25 -22.43
C GLN A 184 -25.12 -8.05 -22.22
N PRO A 185 -24.75 -6.82 -22.62
CA PRO A 185 -23.39 -6.44 -23.10
C PRO A 185 -22.36 -6.54 -21.96
N ASP A 186 -21.07 -6.61 -22.33
CA ASP A 186 -20.00 -6.58 -21.34
C ASP A 186 -19.98 -5.25 -20.61
N ILE A 187 -20.14 -5.30 -19.27
CA ILE A 187 -20.02 -4.14 -18.38
C ILE A 187 -18.87 -4.41 -17.43
N ILE A 188 -17.84 -3.56 -17.53
CA ILE A 188 -16.62 -3.66 -16.74
C ILE A 188 -16.52 -2.45 -15.81
N PHE A 189 -16.24 -2.72 -14.54
CA PHE A 189 -16.00 -1.71 -13.53
C PHE A 189 -14.53 -1.67 -13.12
N ASP A 190 -13.93 -0.48 -13.21
CA ASP A 190 -12.57 -0.23 -12.74
C ASP A 190 -12.47 1.14 -12.07
N VAL A 191 -11.62 1.26 -11.05
CA VAL A 191 -11.45 2.49 -10.27
C VAL A 191 -10.26 3.35 -10.74
N SER A 192 -9.73 3.09 -11.92
CA SER A 192 -8.65 3.87 -12.53
C SER A 192 -9.03 5.34 -12.67
N HIS A 193 -8.21 6.24 -12.13
CA HIS A 193 -8.49 7.68 -12.09
C HIS A 193 -7.25 8.56 -12.35
N ASN A 194 -6.08 7.95 -12.61
CA ASN A 194 -4.87 8.67 -13.00
C ASN A 194 -4.27 8.07 -14.28
N ALA A 195 -3.34 8.78 -14.92
CA ALA A 195 -2.78 8.40 -16.21
C ALA A 195 -2.14 6.99 -16.19
N GLN A 196 -1.45 6.63 -15.09
CA GLN A 196 -0.81 5.32 -14.97
C GLN A 196 -1.85 4.19 -14.91
N SER A 197 -2.88 4.34 -14.08
CA SER A 197 -3.91 3.31 -13.91
C SER A 197 -4.80 3.17 -15.16
N ILE A 198 -5.16 4.29 -15.81
CA ILE A 198 -5.91 4.28 -17.07
C ILE A 198 -5.11 3.58 -18.18
N ASN A 199 -3.80 3.84 -18.27
CA ASN A 199 -2.95 3.15 -19.25
C ASN A 199 -2.86 1.64 -18.96
N ALA A 200 -2.76 1.23 -17.70
CA ALA A 200 -2.76 -0.18 -17.32
C ALA A 200 -4.09 -0.87 -17.67
N PHE A 201 -5.22 -0.18 -17.40
CA PHE A 201 -6.56 -0.63 -17.79
C PHE A 201 -6.68 -0.77 -19.33
N ALA A 202 -6.32 0.26 -20.08
CA ALA A 202 -6.39 0.24 -21.54
C ALA A 202 -5.49 -0.85 -22.16
N HIS A 203 -4.37 -1.17 -21.52
CA HIS A 203 -3.45 -2.21 -21.98
C HIS A 203 -4.00 -3.63 -21.84
N TYR A 204 -4.90 -3.84 -20.89
CA TYR A 204 -5.57 -5.12 -20.70
C TYR A 204 -6.48 -5.50 -21.88
N PHE A 205 -7.05 -4.52 -22.59
CA PHE A 205 -7.96 -4.74 -23.73
C PHE A 205 -7.27 -4.72 -25.11
N LYS A 206 -5.96 -4.62 -25.16
CA LYS A 206 -5.16 -4.70 -26.41
C LYS A 206 -4.61 -6.10 -26.64
#